data_9161a851a19d561fc38a8089ab9651ea
#
_entry.id   9161a851a19d561fc38a8089ab9651ea
#
_cell.length_a   1.000
_cell.length_b   1.000
_cell.length_c   1.000
_cell.angle_alpha   90.00
_cell.angle_beta   90.00
_cell.angle_gamma   90.00
#
_symmetry.space_group_name_H-M   'P 1'
#
loop_
_entity.id
_entity.type
_entity.pdbx_description
1 polymer ?
#
loop_
_entity_poly.entity_id
_entity_poly.type
_entity_poly.pdbx_seq_one_letter_code
_entity_poly.pdbx_strand_id
1 'polypeptide(L)'
;MEAKTKDLWVLIETDPDGSAKNVGLELLTPGRELAGKQGGALVAVVIGSKTDAAVKAASEHGADRVIVVDGAEYAHYSTDAYTAALYALVEKYGPTSMLIGAT
;
A
#
# COMPACT_ATOMS: atom_id res chain seq x y z
N MET A 1 16.78 0.54 -10.01
CA MET A 1 15.84 1.64 -9.77
C MET A 1 16.28 2.43 -8.55
N GLU A 2 16.39 3.73 -8.69
CA GLU A 2 16.83 4.59 -7.60
C GLU A 2 15.63 5.11 -6.82
N ALA A 3 15.77 5.20 -5.50
CA ALA A 3 14.75 5.83 -4.66
C ALA A 3 14.73 7.34 -4.91
N LYS A 4 13.54 7.90 -5.02
CA LYS A 4 13.32 9.34 -5.20
C LYS A 4 12.86 10.02 -3.92
N THR A 5 12.37 9.24 -2.96
CA THR A 5 11.90 9.72 -1.66
C THR A 5 12.44 8.82 -0.56
N LYS A 6 12.27 9.24 0.68
CA LYS A 6 12.59 8.42 1.85
C LYS A 6 11.36 7.71 2.40
N ASP A 7 10.29 7.67 1.61
CA ASP A 7 9.02 7.12 2.05
C ASP A 7 9.07 5.60 2.14
N LEU A 8 8.30 5.08 3.07
CA LEU A 8 8.08 3.65 3.24
C LEU A 8 6.64 3.35 2.84
N TRP A 9 6.48 2.40 1.94
CA TRP A 9 5.16 1.97 1.47
C TRP A 9 4.74 0.68 2.16
N VAL A 10 3.44 0.57 2.45
CA VAL A 10 2.82 -0.66 2.92
C VAL A 10 1.71 -1.01 1.95
N LEU A 11 1.78 -2.21 1.38
CA LEU A 11 0.74 -2.68 0.48
C LEU A 11 -0.48 -3.11 1.29
N ILE A 12 -1.63 -2.55 0.97
CA ILE A 12 -2.93 -2.91 1.56
C ILE A 12 -3.74 -3.61 0.49
N GLU A 13 -3.85 -4.92 0.60
CA GLU A 13 -4.72 -5.70 -0.28
C GLU A 13 -6.15 -5.65 0.25
N THR A 14 -7.11 -5.82 -0.64
CA THR A 14 -8.53 -5.81 -0.28
C THR A 14 -9.15 -7.18 -0.48
N ASP A 15 -10.15 -7.49 0.34
CA ASP A 15 -11.02 -8.64 0.16
C ASP A 15 -12.08 -8.32 -0.91
N PRO A 16 -12.78 -9.33 -1.45
CA PRO A 16 -13.81 -9.07 -2.48
C PRO A 16 -14.90 -8.10 -2.05
N ASP A 17 -15.17 -7.96 -0.76
CA ASP A 17 -16.14 -6.99 -0.24
C ASP A 17 -15.59 -5.57 -0.11
N GLY A 18 -14.31 -5.38 -0.42
CA GLY A 18 -13.66 -4.08 -0.37
C GLY A 18 -12.98 -3.77 0.96
N SER A 19 -13.10 -4.62 1.97
CA SER A 19 -12.42 -4.38 3.24
C SER A 19 -10.92 -4.62 3.09
N ALA A 20 -10.13 -3.89 3.89
CA ALA A 20 -8.68 -4.10 3.91
C ALA A 20 -8.34 -5.41 4.61
N LYS A 21 -7.38 -6.14 4.05
CA LYS A 21 -6.87 -7.34 4.72
C LYS A 21 -6.07 -6.93 5.96
N ASN A 22 -6.31 -7.65 7.06
CA ASN A 22 -5.67 -7.32 8.34
C ASN A 22 -4.15 -7.33 8.28
N VAL A 23 -3.57 -8.24 7.50
CA VAL A 23 -2.11 -8.34 7.41
C VAL A 23 -1.47 -7.03 6.96
N GLY A 24 -2.08 -6.35 6.00
CA GLY A 24 -1.59 -5.04 5.55
C GLY A 24 -1.75 -3.97 6.63
N LEU A 25 -2.93 -3.92 7.27
CA LEU A 25 -3.19 -2.94 8.32
C LEU A 25 -2.22 -3.12 9.50
N GLU A 26 -1.92 -4.36 9.87
CA GLU A 26 -0.99 -4.66 10.96
C GLU A 26 0.43 -4.18 10.66
N LEU A 27 0.82 -4.17 9.38
CA LEU A 27 2.15 -3.69 8.99
C LEU A 27 2.30 -2.19 9.11
N LEU A 28 1.21 -1.44 9.22
CA LEU A 28 1.30 0.02 9.38
C LEU A 28 1.94 0.41 10.71
N THR A 29 1.80 -0.40 11.75
CA THR A 29 2.45 -0.12 13.04
C THR A 29 3.98 -0.20 12.95
N PRO A 30 4.59 -1.33 12.53
CA PRO A 30 6.04 -1.34 12.35
C PRO A 30 6.48 -0.41 11.22
N GLY A 31 5.63 -0.20 10.21
CA GLY A 31 5.92 0.73 9.12
C GLY A 31 6.08 2.17 9.62
N ARG A 32 5.25 2.60 10.56
CA ARG A 32 5.36 3.94 11.15
C ARG A 32 6.75 4.14 11.79
N GLU A 33 7.23 3.15 12.51
CA GLU A 33 8.52 3.22 13.15
C GLU A 33 9.66 3.28 12.13
N LEU A 34 9.61 2.41 11.12
CA LEU A 34 10.61 2.37 10.07
C LEU A 34 10.62 3.64 9.22
N ALA A 35 9.45 4.17 8.87
CA ALA A 35 9.35 5.41 8.12
C ALA A 35 9.98 6.58 8.89
N GLY A 36 9.76 6.62 10.20
CA GLY A 36 10.38 7.63 11.06
C GLY A 36 11.89 7.53 11.05
N LYS A 37 12.43 6.31 11.09
CA LYS A 37 13.88 6.09 11.05
C LYS A 37 14.47 6.47 9.69
N GLN A 38 13.72 6.28 8.61
CA GLN A 38 14.15 6.68 7.27
C GLN A 38 14.03 8.19 7.04
N GLY A 39 13.27 8.88 7.87
CA GLY A 39 13.01 10.30 7.71
C GLY A 39 11.99 10.61 6.62
N GLY A 40 11.11 9.67 6.31
CA GLY A 40 10.09 9.82 5.28
C GLY A 40 8.67 9.59 5.77
N ALA A 41 7.73 9.59 4.85
CA ALA A 41 6.32 9.37 5.15
C ALA A 41 5.98 7.88 5.13
N LEU A 42 4.95 7.52 5.90
CA LEU A 42 4.33 6.20 5.84
C LEU A 42 3.19 6.29 4.83
N VAL A 43 3.31 5.55 3.73
CA VAL A 43 2.34 5.58 2.65
C VAL A 43 1.68 4.22 2.51
N ALA A 44 0.35 4.19 2.59
CA ALA A 44 -0.41 2.98 2.30
C ALA A 44 -0.74 2.95 0.81
N VAL A 45 -0.50 1.82 0.16
CA VAL A 45 -0.88 1.61 -1.24
C VAL A 45 -2.04 0.63 -1.25
N VAL A 46 -3.22 1.11 -1.60
CA VAL A 46 -4.46 0.32 -1.62
C VAL A 46 -4.78 -0.07 -3.06
N ILE A 47 -4.86 -1.36 -3.31
CA ILE A 47 -5.20 -1.90 -4.64
C ILE A 47 -6.46 -2.73 -4.52
N GLY A 48 -7.46 -2.43 -5.32
CA GLY A 48 -8.72 -3.18 -5.30
C GLY A 48 -9.74 -2.64 -6.27
N SER A 49 -10.91 -3.28 -6.31
CA SER A 49 -12.04 -2.84 -7.13
C SER A 49 -13.01 -1.95 -6.36
N LYS A 50 -12.94 -2.01 -5.03
CA LYS A 50 -13.72 -1.16 -4.11
C LYS A 50 -12.75 -0.78 -3.01
N THR A 51 -12.34 0.48 -2.97
CA THR A 51 -11.22 0.87 -2.13
C THR A 51 -11.58 1.82 -0.99
N ASP A 52 -12.79 2.36 -0.95
CA ASP A 52 -13.17 3.39 0.02
C ASP A 52 -12.97 2.95 1.47
N ALA A 53 -13.44 1.76 1.83
CA ALA A 53 -13.30 1.25 3.20
C ALA A 53 -11.84 1.01 3.57
N ALA A 54 -11.07 0.49 2.63
CA ALA A 54 -9.64 0.22 2.86
C ALA A 54 -8.84 1.51 3.00
N VAL A 55 -9.15 2.53 2.22
CA VAL A 55 -8.52 3.86 2.33
C VAL A 55 -8.78 4.45 3.72
N LYS A 56 -10.03 4.39 4.17
CA LYS A 56 -10.39 4.88 5.48
C LYS A 56 -9.65 4.12 6.59
N ALA A 57 -9.61 2.79 6.50
CA ALA A 57 -8.93 1.96 7.49
C ALA A 57 -7.42 2.27 7.53
N ALA A 58 -6.79 2.42 6.38
CA ALA A 58 -5.37 2.76 6.32
C ALA A 58 -5.08 4.11 6.96
N SER A 59 -5.93 5.11 6.69
CA SER A 59 -5.79 6.43 7.30
C SER A 59 -5.95 6.37 8.81
N GLU A 60 -6.93 5.60 9.30
CA GLU A 60 -7.18 5.44 10.73
C GLU A 60 -6.04 4.69 11.43
N HIS A 61 -5.30 3.85 10.70
CA HIS A 61 -4.16 3.11 11.24
C HIS A 61 -2.84 3.88 11.13
N GLY A 62 -2.89 5.14 10.75
CA GLY A 62 -1.74 6.03 10.84
C GLY A 62 -0.96 6.30 9.57
N ALA A 63 -1.47 5.90 8.41
CA ALA A 63 -0.82 6.27 7.15
C ALA A 63 -0.83 7.77 6.95
N ASP A 64 0.31 8.34 6.57
CA ASP A 64 0.42 9.78 6.28
C ASP A 64 -0.22 10.10 4.93
N ARG A 65 -0.12 9.17 3.99
CA ARG A 65 -0.67 9.30 2.65
C ARG A 65 -1.23 7.96 2.21
N VAL A 66 -2.17 7.99 1.27
CA VAL A 66 -2.72 6.78 0.68
C VAL A 66 -2.68 6.93 -0.83
N ILE A 67 -2.04 5.96 -1.49
CA ILE A 67 -2.08 5.87 -2.95
C ILE A 67 -3.12 4.81 -3.29
N VAL A 68 -4.07 5.15 -4.14
CA VAL A 68 -5.20 4.28 -4.47
C VAL A 68 -5.09 3.82 -5.92
N VAL A 69 -5.15 2.52 -6.12
CA VAL A 69 -5.27 1.91 -7.45
C VAL A 69 -6.61 1.17 -7.47
N ASP A 70 -7.61 1.80 -8.05
CA ASP A 70 -8.98 1.28 -8.09
C ASP A 70 -9.31 0.88 -9.52
N GLY A 71 -9.77 -0.35 -9.69
CA GLY A 71 -10.14 -0.85 -11.01
C GLY A 71 -10.84 -2.19 -10.92
N ALA A 72 -11.77 -2.44 -11.84
CA ALA A 72 -12.53 -3.68 -11.88
C ALA A 72 -11.62 -4.91 -12.06
N GLU A 73 -10.46 -4.74 -12.70
CA GLU A 73 -9.49 -5.80 -12.90
C GLU A 73 -8.87 -6.30 -11.59
N TYR A 74 -8.98 -5.54 -10.52
CA TYR A 74 -8.46 -5.93 -9.20
C TYR A 74 -9.51 -6.57 -8.30
N ALA A 75 -10.69 -6.86 -8.82
CA ALA A 75 -11.75 -7.54 -8.05
C ALA A 75 -11.32 -8.92 -7.57
N HIS A 76 -10.47 -9.58 -8.37
CA HIS A 76 -9.89 -10.87 -8.02
C HIS A 76 -8.37 -10.71 -8.00
N TYR A 77 -7.72 -11.35 -7.03
CA TYR A 77 -6.27 -11.27 -6.93
C TYR A 77 -5.62 -11.85 -8.18
N SER A 78 -4.71 -11.08 -8.76
CA SER A 78 -3.87 -11.53 -9.88
C SER A 78 -2.47 -11.00 -9.62
N THR A 79 -1.51 -11.91 -9.49
CA THR A 79 -0.12 -11.54 -9.25
C THR A 79 0.39 -10.61 -10.35
N ASP A 80 0.07 -10.93 -11.62
CA ASP A 80 0.53 -10.13 -12.74
C ASP A 80 -0.03 -8.70 -12.71
N ALA A 81 -1.33 -8.56 -12.46
CA ALA A 81 -1.96 -7.25 -12.42
C ALA A 81 -1.44 -6.41 -11.24
N TYR A 82 -1.31 -7.02 -10.07
CA TYR A 82 -0.81 -6.33 -8.88
C TYR A 82 0.66 -5.94 -9.05
N THR A 83 1.48 -6.84 -9.59
CA THR A 83 2.90 -6.56 -9.83
C THR A 83 3.07 -5.42 -10.83
N ALA A 84 2.30 -5.42 -11.91
CA ALA A 84 2.36 -4.35 -12.91
C ALA A 84 1.97 -3.00 -12.31
N ALA A 85 0.91 -2.97 -11.50
CA ALA A 85 0.47 -1.74 -10.84
C ALA A 85 1.53 -1.21 -9.87
N LEU A 86 2.08 -2.10 -9.03
CA LEU A 86 3.13 -1.71 -8.07
C LEU A 86 4.38 -1.23 -8.78
N TYR A 87 4.80 -1.92 -9.84
CA TYR A 87 5.98 -1.52 -10.61
C TYR A 87 5.82 -0.11 -11.17
N ALA A 88 4.66 0.17 -11.77
CA ALA A 88 4.40 1.50 -12.33
C ALA A 88 4.44 2.59 -11.24
N LEU A 89 3.88 2.32 -10.06
CA LEU A 89 3.90 3.26 -8.96
C LEU A 89 5.31 3.49 -8.42
N VAL A 90 6.07 2.42 -8.27
CA VAL A 90 7.45 2.52 -7.79
C VAL A 90 8.32 3.32 -8.75
N GLU A 91 8.14 3.10 -10.05
CA GLU A 91 8.84 3.90 -11.07
C GLU A 91 8.50 5.38 -10.99
N LYS A 92 7.22 5.68 -10.75
CA LYS A 92 6.74 7.07 -10.72
C LYS A 92 7.15 7.80 -9.46
N TYR A 93 6.99 7.16 -8.29
CA TYR A 93 7.16 7.84 -7.00
C TYR A 93 8.46 7.53 -6.28
N GLY A 94 9.07 6.37 -6.53
CA GLY A 94 10.38 6.00 -6.01
C GLY A 94 10.51 5.94 -4.50
N PRO A 95 9.74 5.06 -3.81
CA PRO A 95 9.91 4.89 -2.36
C PRO A 95 11.25 4.23 -2.04
N THR A 96 11.74 4.42 -0.81
CA THR A 96 12.93 3.73 -0.34
C THR A 96 12.65 2.27 -0.03
N SER A 97 11.50 1.96 0.57
CA SER A 97 11.17 0.61 1.05
C SER A 97 9.69 0.33 0.88
N MET A 98 9.36 -0.96 0.82
CA MET A 98 7.98 -1.42 0.76
C MET A 98 7.82 -2.65 1.64
N LEU A 99 6.76 -2.68 2.45
CA LEU A 99 6.37 -3.84 3.24
C LEU A 99 5.16 -4.50 2.59
N ILE A 100 5.25 -5.82 2.40
CA ILE A 100 4.17 -6.62 1.83
C ILE A 100 3.94 -7.80 2.76
N GLY A 101 2.71 -7.96 3.21
CA GLY A 101 2.35 -9.07 4.09
C GLY A 101 2.24 -10.37 3.32
N ALA A 102 2.65 -11.47 3.97
CA ALA A 102 2.43 -12.80 3.44
C ALA A 102 0.98 -13.21 3.71
N THR A 103 0.33 -13.79 2.72
CA THR A 103 -1.04 -14.27 2.84
C THR A 103 -1.12 -15.75 2.53
#